data_04258308a29fa002f33ecaef91c4d973
#
_entry.id   04258308a29fa002f33ecaef91c4d973
#
_cell.length_a   1.000
_cell.length_b   1.000
_cell.length_c   1.000
_cell.angle_alpha   90.00
_cell.angle_beta   90.00
_cell.angle_gamma   90.00
#
_symmetry.space_group_name_H-M   'P 1'
#
loop_
_entity.id
_entity.type
_entity.pdbx_description
1 polymer ?
#
loop_
_entity_poly.entity_id
_entity_poly.type
_entity_poly.pdbx_seq_one_letter_code
_entity_poly.pdbx_strand_id
1 'polypeptide(L)'
;MTVKHMLRQLFEPESSTYTYLLADLTTKEALIIDPVIDTVERDAKLIQQLGLKLRYAVNTHVHADHITGSGKLKTLFPECKSVLSDKSGAKADIYVKDGEFIKIGESSKTPLTLECRATPGHTNGCMSFVWHDYGAVFTGDTLLIRGCGRTDFQQGSSDTLYTSIQTKLFILPDYYLVYPGHDYTGQTCSSILEEKTHNPRLTKSREEFIEIMANLKLSYPKQIDKALPANLVCGLQGDI
;
A
#
# COMPACT_ATOMS: atom_id res chain seq x y z
N MET A 1 -20.63 -4.41 -22.14
CA MET A 1 -20.19 -3.42 -21.10
C MET A 1 -18.74 -3.08 -21.37
N THR A 2 -18.41 -1.80 -21.48
CA THR A 2 -17.01 -1.38 -21.65
C THR A 2 -16.34 -1.36 -20.29
N VAL A 3 -15.21 -2.06 -20.13
CA VAL A 3 -14.40 -2.01 -18.93
C VAL A 3 -13.87 -0.59 -18.77
N LYS A 4 -14.18 0.06 -17.64
CA LYS A 4 -13.84 1.48 -17.42
C LYS A 4 -12.54 1.66 -16.65
N HIS A 5 -12.22 0.70 -15.77
CA HIS A 5 -11.06 0.75 -14.91
C HIS A 5 -10.19 -0.49 -15.07
N MET A 6 -8.93 -0.35 -14.75
CA MET A 6 -7.95 -1.44 -14.79
C MET A 6 -7.26 -1.56 -13.43
N LEU A 7 -7.04 -2.79 -13.01
CA LEU A 7 -6.15 -3.17 -11.92
C LEU A 7 -5.09 -4.14 -12.47
N ARG A 8 -3.82 -3.90 -12.13
CA ARG A 8 -2.70 -4.83 -12.29
C ARG A 8 -2.00 -5.00 -10.97
N GLN A 9 -1.86 -6.23 -10.52
CA GLN A 9 -1.00 -6.60 -9.40
C GLN A 9 0.34 -7.07 -9.96
N LEU A 10 1.42 -6.44 -9.54
CA LEU A 10 2.77 -6.65 -10.05
C LEU A 10 3.65 -7.10 -8.89
N PHE A 11 4.33 -8.22 -9.05
CA PHE A 11 5.13 -8.84 -7.98
C PHE A 11 6.61 -8.49 -8.13
N GLU A 12 7.22 -8.13 -7.02
CA GLU A 12 8.67 -8.01 -6.85
C GLU A 12 9.16 -9.16 -5.95
N PRO A 13 10.03 -10.05 -6.44
CA PRO A 13 10.32 -11.31 -5.76
C PRO A 13 11.31 -11.21 -4.59
N GLU A 14 12.20 -10.21 -4.53
CA GLU A 14 13.24 -10.14 -3.50
C GLU A 14 12.66 -9.74 -2.14
N SER A 15 11.82 -8.72 -2.11
CA SER A 15 11.07 -8.29 -0.91
C SER A 15 9.70 -8.95 -0.78
N SER A 16 9.26 -9.70 -1.81
CA SER A 16 7.91 -10.27 -1.92
C SER A 16 6.81 -9.21 -1.89
N THR A 17 7.10 -8.04 -2.46
CA THR A 17 6.20 -6.90 -2.49
C THR A 17 5.22 -6.98 -3.66
N TYR A 18 3.98 -6.59 -3.42
CA TYR A 18 3.00 -6.31 -4.45
C TYR A 18 2.89 -4.81 -4.72
N THR A 19 3.15 -4.43 -5.96
CA THR A 19 2.85 -3.11 -6.52
C THR A 19 1.52 -3.17 -7.26
N TYR A 20 0.67 -2.15 -7.13
CA TYR A 20 -0.64 -2.11 -7.78
C TYR A 20 -0.73 -0.93 -8.74
N LEU A 21 -0.96 -1.22 -10.04
CA LEU A 21 -1.22 -0.21 -11.06
C LEU A 21 -2.73 -0.14 -11.32
N LEU A 22 -3.32 1.02 -11.04
CA LEU A 22 -4.72 1.31 -11.27
C LEU A 22 -4.87 2.38 -12.36
N ALA A 23 -5.86 2.25 -13.23
CA ALA A 23 -6.10 3.25 -14.28
C ALA A 23 -7.59 3.44 -14.61
N ASP A 24 -7.96 4.70 -14.91
CA ASP A 24 -9.17 5.03 -15.65
C ASP A 24 -8.88 4.88 -17.15
N LEU A 25 -9.52 3.91 -17.78
CA LEU A 25 -9.29 3.60 -19.20
C LEU A 25 -9.91 4.62 -20.17
N THR A 26 -10.82 5.46 -19.70
CA THR A 26 -11.44 6.52 -20.48
C THR A 26 -10.49 7.71 -20.67
N THR A 27 -9.88 8.16 -19.59
CA THR A 27 -8.94 9.30 -19.59
C THR A 27 -7.49 8.88 -19.79
N LYS A 28 -7.19 7.57 -19.63
CA LYS A 28 -5.83 7.02 -19.58
C LYS A 28 -5.01 7.48 -18.38
N GLU A 29 -5.62 8.10 -17.40
CA GLU A 29 -4.93 8.46 -16.16
C GLU A 29 -4.75 7.24 -15.27
N ALA A 30 -3.59 7.17 -14.60
CA ALA A 30 -3.20 6.05 -13.75
C ALA A 30 -2.57 6.52 -12.44
N LEU A 31 -2.64 5.66 -11.44
CA LEU A 31 -1.84 5.71 -10.22
C LEU A 31 -1.18 4.36 -9.97
N ILE A 32 -0.08 4.38 -9.25
CA ILE A 32 0.63 3.17 -8.82
C ILE A 32 0.78 3.20 -7.29
N ILE A 33 0.53 2.07 -6.63
CA ILE A 33 0.64 1.92 -5.17
C ILE A 33 1.84 1.03 -4.88
N ASP A 34 2.68 1.44 -3.93
CA ASP A 34 3.88 0.77 -3.43
C ASP A 34 4.85 0.32 -4.55
N PRO A 35 5.31 1.24 -5.42
CA PRO A 35 6.30 0.90 -6.44
C PRO A 35 7.66 0.60 -5.82
N VAL A 36 8.32 -0.47 -6.27
CA VAL A 36 9.65 -0.89 -5.83
C VAL A 36 10.72 -0.42 -6.81
N ILE A 37 11.85 0.11 -6.32
CA ILE A 37 12.92 0.66 -7.17
C ILE A 37 13.50 -0.40 -8.11
N ASP A 38 13.64 -1.65 -7.65
CA ASP A 38 14.25 -2.75 -8.40
C ASP A 38 13.41 -3.19 -9.61
N THR A 39 12.10 -2.91 -9.60
CA THR A 39 11.18 -3.21 -10.70
C THR A 39 10.61 -1.98 -11.40
N VAL A 40 11.08 -0.79 -11.07
CA VAL A 40 10.54 0.48 -11.58
C VAL A 40 10.57 0.60 -13.10
N GLU A 41 11.63 0.09 -13.75
CA GLU A 41 11.76 0.12 -15.22
C GLU A 41 10.73 -0.80 -15.90
N ARG A 42 10.46 -1.98 -15.32
CA ARG A 42 9.35 -2.87 -15.75
C ARG A 42 8.02 -2.14 -15.69
N ASP A 43 7.75 -1.49 -14.55
CA ASP A 43 6.48 -0.83 -14.30
C ASP A 43 6.30 0.40 -15.20
N ALA A 44 7.37 1.18 -15.39
CA ALA A 44 7.38 2.32 -16.32
C ALA A 44 7.12 1.86 -17.77
N LYS A 45 7.77 0.79 -18.21
CA LYS A 45 7.55 0.21 -19.54
C LYS A 45 6.11 -0.26 -19.72
N LEU A 46 5.52 -0.90 -18.72
CA LEU A 46 4.10 -1.31 -18.76
C LEU A 46 3.17 -0.11 -18.89
N ILE A 47 3.39 0.95 -18.10
CA ILE A 47 2.61 2.19 -18.15
C ILE A 47 2.67 2.81 -19.55
N GLN A 48 3.87 2.89 -20.15
CA GLN A 48 4.09 3.42 -21.50
C GLN A 48 3.42 2.55 -22.58
N GLN A 49 3.57 1.22 -22.52
CA GLN A 49 2.95 0.28 -23.46
C GLN A 49 1.42 0.35 -23.46
N LEU A 50 0.82 0.63 -22.30
CA LEU A 50 -0.64 0.79 -22.17
C LEU A 50 -1.12 2.21 -22.53
N GLY A 51 -0.19 3.12 -22.87
CA GLY A 51 -0.50 4.52 -23.18
C GLY A 51 -1.11 5.27 -22.00
N LEU A 52 -0.71 4.92 -20.77
CA LEU A 52 -1.23 5.53 -19.55
C LEU A 52 -0.45 6.80 -19.16
N LYS A 53 -1.15 7.74 -18.53
CA LYS A 53 -0.60 8.96 -17.94
C LYS A 53 -0.52 8.75 -16.43
N LEU A 54 0.68 8.49 -15.91
CA LEU A 54 0.88 8.29 -14.48
C LEU A 54 0.73 9.64 -13.75
N ARG A 55 -0.28 9.74 -12.89
CA ARG A 55 -0.57 10.94 -12.11
C ARG A 55 -0.02 10.86 -10.70
N TYR A 56 -0.05 9.67 -10.08
CA TYR A 56 0.38 9.49 -8.69
C TYR A 56 1.19 8.22 -8.51
N ALA A 57 2.28 8.34 -7.73
CA ALA A 57 2.99 7.25 -7.09
C ALA A 57 2.68 7.31 -5.58
N VAL A 58 1.85 6.40 -5.13
CA VAL A 58 1.28 6.36 -3.78
C VAL A 58 2.01 5.31 -2.97
N ASN A 59 2.36 5.59 -1.72
CA ASN A 59 2.86 4.54 -0.81
C ASN A 59 1.91 4.40 0.38
N THR A 60 1.66 3.16 0.78
CA THR A 60 0.86 2.84 1.95
C THR A 60 1.54 3.27 3.24
N HIS A 61 2.87 3.22 3.28
CA HIS A 61 3.70 3.64 4.41
C HIS A 61 5.15 3.90 3.96
N VAL A 62 6.03 4.25 4.88
CA VAL A 62 7.48 4.33 4.63
C VAL A 62 8.08 2.94 4.81
N HIS A 63 8.37 2.27 3.70
CA HIS A 63 8.85 0.89 3.66
C HIS A 63 10.25 0.73 4.27
N ALA A 64 10.47 -0.39 4.95
CA ALA A 64 11.76 -0.75 5.56
C ALA A 64 12.45 -1.93 4.84
N ASP A 65 11.75 -2.61 3.97
CA ASP A 65 12.16 -3.86 3.29
C ASP A 65 12.66 -3.63 1.87
N HIS A 66 12.28 -2.52 1.23
CA HIS A 66 12.74 -2.11 -0.09
C HIS A 66 12.77 -0.59 -0.24
N ILE A 67 13.50 -0.10 -1.24
CA ILE A 67 13.46 1.33 -1.61
C ILE A 67 12.28 1.55 -2.57
N THR A 68 11.48 2.59 -2.29
CA THR A 68 10.36 2.96 -3.16
C THR A 68 10.84 3.45 -4.52
N GLY A 69 10.13 3.04 -5.58
CA GLY A 69 10.32 3.54 -6.94
C GLY A 69 9.73 4.92 -7.21
N SER A 70 9.06 5.56 -6.23
CA SER A 70 8.31 6.80 -6.44
C SER A 70 9.16 7.94 -7.00
N GLY A 71 10.36 8.17 -6.45
CA GLY A 71 11.26 9.21 -6.93
C GLY A 71 11.70 8.98 -8.38
N LYS A 72 12.05 7.75 -8.73
CA LYS A 72 12.44 7.39 -10.10
C LYS A 72 11.26 7.52 -11.08
N LEU A 73 10.05 7.11 -10.68
CA LEU A 73 8.85 7.30 -11.51
C LEU A 73 8.56 8.78 -11.78
N LYS A 74 8.77 9.67 -10.83
CA LYS A 74 8.64 11.12 -11.04
C LYS A 74 9.65 11.67 -12.05
N THR A 75 10.84 11.08 -12.13
CA THR A 75 11.84 11.45 -13.15
C THR A 75 11.41 10.97 -14.55
N LEU A 76 10.84 9.76 -14.63
CA LEU A 76 10.36 9.16 -15.90
C LEU A 76 9.04 9.74 -16.39
N PHE A 77 8.19 10.20 -15.47
CA PHE A 77 6.88 10.79 -15.73
C PHE A 77 6.77 12.14 -15.00
N PRO A 78 7.14 13.25 -15.65
CA PRO A 78 7.24 14.57 -15.00
C PRO A 78 5.93 15.09 -14.37
N GLU A 79 4.76 14.59 -14.82
CA GLU A 79 3.46 14.93 -14.23
C GLU A 79 3.10 14.09 -13.00
N CYS A 80 3.88 13.04 -12.70
CA CYS A 80 3.64 12.17 -11.56
C CYS A 80 3.99 12.88 -10.25
N LYS A 81 3.12 12.75 -9.26
CA LYS A 81 3.34 13.26 -7.90
C LYS A 81 3.40 12.11 -6.91
N SER A 82 4.32 12.18 -5.96
CA SER A 82 4.39 11.24 -4.85
C SER A 82 3.33 11.56 -3.80
N VAL A 83 2.69 10.52 -3.25
CA VAL A 83 1.62 10.63 -2.24
C VAL A 83 1.95 9.77 -1.03
N LEU A 84 1.84 10.34 0.16
CA LEU A 84 2.01 9.67 1.45
C LEU A 84 1.01 10.20 2.48
N SER A 85 0.86 9.47 3.59
CA SER A 85 0.16 9.96 4.78
C SER A 85 0.86 11.20 5.37
N ASP A 86 0.08 12.16 5.89
CA ASP A 86 0.59 13.32 6.65
C ASP A 86 1.32 12.91 7.93
N LYS A 87 1.16 11.67 8.38
CA LYS A 87 1.84 11.07 9.56
C LYS A 87 3.07 10.25 9.19
N SER A 88 3.43 10.17 7.91
CA SER A 88 4.56 9.35 7.45
C SER A 88 5.92 9.83 7.94
N GLY A 89 6.07 11.13 8.22
CA GLY A 89 7.35 11.76 8.56
C GLY A 89 8.33 11.86 7.38
N ALA A 90 7.94 11.43 6.18
CA ALA A 90 8.76 11.43 4.98
C ALA A 90 8.33 12.52 3.99
N LYS A 91 9.20 12.84 3.02
CA LYS A 91 8.92 13.84 1.98
C LYS A 91 8.06 13.26 0.87
N ALA A 92 7.00 13.98 0.52
CA ALA A 92 6.12 13.70 -0.62
C ALA A 92 5.63 15.01 -1.24
N ASP A 93 5.08 14.95 -2.47
CA ASP A 93 4.47 16.11 -3.11
C ASP A 93 3.07 16.38 -2.56
N ILE A 94 2.37 15.32 -2.16
CA ILE A 94 1.00 15.37 -1.64
C ILE A 94 0.94 14.54 -0.36
N TYR A 95 0.32 15.11 0.67
CA TYR A 95 0.01 14.40 1.91
C TYR A 95 -1.48 14.20 2.03
N VAL A 96 -1.90 12.95 2.33
CA VAL A 96 -3.30 12.58 2.53
C VAL A 96 -3.59 12.26 3.99
N LYS A 97 -4.84 12.51 4.40
CA LYS A 97 -5.35 12.28 5.75
C LYS A 97 -6.47 11.23 5.74
N ASP A 98 -6.81 10.77 6.94
CA ASP A 98 -7.97 9.87 7.13
C ASP A 98 -9.25 10.49 6.58
N GLY A 99 -9.99 9.73 5.77
CA GLY A 99 -11.23 10.14 5.13
C GLY A 99 -11.09 11.01 3.88
N GLU A 100 -9.87 11.36 3.45
CA GLU A 100 -9.65 12.04 2.17
C GLU A 100 -9.70 11.05 1.00
N PHE A 101 -9.71 11.59 -0.23
CA PHE A 101 -9.83 10.80 -1.44
C PHE A 101 -8.71 11.12 -2.44
N ILE A 102 -8.12 10.07 -3.03
CA ILE A 102 -7.29 10.19 -4.23
C ILE A 102 -8.17 9.89 -5.43
N LYS A 103 -8.14 10.78 -6.45
CA LYS A 103 -8.97 10.66 -7.65
C LYS A 103 -8.12 10.75 -8.91
N ILE A 104 -8.43 9.90 -9.89
CA ILE A 104 -7.94 10.00 -11.27
C ILE A 104 -9.13 9.88 -12.22
N GLY A 105 -9.00 10.46 -13.41
CA GLY A 105 -10.07 10.44 -14.39
C GLY A 105 -11.22 11.42 -14.08
N GLU A 106 -10.94 12.58 -13.49
CA GLU A 106 -11.99 13.54 -13.11
C GLU A 106 -12.89 13.99 -14.27
N SER A 107 -12.40 14.00 -15.50
CA SER A 107 -13.20 14.25 -16.71
C SER A 107 -14.04 13.05 -17.15
N SER A 108 -13.85 11.88 -16.56
CA SER A 108 -14.67 10.69 -16.77
C SER A 108 -16.03 10.82 -16.08
N LYS A 109 -17.05 10.17 -16.61
CA LYS A 109 -18.35 10.05 -15.91
C LYS A 109 -18.27 9.19 -14.65
N THR A 110 -17.26 8.38 -14.55
CA THR A 110 -16.99 7.47 -13.41
C THR A 110 -15.50 7.51 -13.10
N PRO A 111 -15.02 8.56 -12.40
CA PRO A 111 -13.62 8.64 -11.99
C PRO A 111 -13.25 7.50 -11.06
N LEU A 112 -12.02 7.02 -11.14
CA LEU A 112 -11.49 6.09 -10.14
C LEU A 112 -11.19 6.87 -8.86
N THR A 113 -11.77 6.44 -7.77
CA THR A 113 -11.68 7.12 -6.47
C THR A 113 -11.26 6.14 -5.38
N LEU A 114 -10.20 6.47 -4.66
CA LEU A 114 -9.72 5.72 -3.49
C LEU A 114 -9.97 6.54 -2.23
N GLU A 115 -10.71 5.98 -1.27
CA GLU A 115 -10.81 6.54 0.10
C GLU A 115 -9.52 6.21 0.86
N CYS A 116 -8.92 7.21 1.48
CA CYS A 116 -7.75 7.07 2.34
C CYS A 116 -8.21 6.77 3.78
N ARG A 117 -7.82 5.63 4.34
CA ARG A 117 -8.08 5.26 5.74
C ARG A 117 -6.78 5.18 6.49
N ALA A 118 -6.57 6.05 7.47
CA ALA A 118 -5.43 5.94 8.36
C ALA A 118 -5.54 4.65 9.18
N THR A 119 -4.54 3.78 9.04
CA THR A 119 -4.48 2.46 9.67
C THR A 119 -3.13 2.27 10.38
N PRO A 120 -2.76 3.15 11.33
CA PRO A 120 -1.49 3.08 12.02
C PRO A 120 -1.35 1.79 12.84
N GLY A 121 -0.09 1.44 13.15
CA GLY A 121 0.23 0.32 14.03
C GLY A 121 1.40 -0.52 13.55
N HIS A 122 1.56 -0.80 12.25
CA HIS A 122 2.82 -1.26 11.68
C HIS A 122 3.82 -0.08 11.65
N THR A 123 3.41 1.06 11.10
CA THR A 123 4.04 2.37 11.30
C THR A 123 2.99 3.41 11.69
N ASN A 124 3.42 4.59 12.18
CA ASN A 124 2.49 5.69 12.46
C ASN A 124 1.82 6.26 11.21
N GLY A 125 2.47 6.13 10.06
CA GLY A 125 2.01 6.69 8.79
C GLY A 125 1.27 5.69 7.90
N CYS A 126 0.92 4.50 8.38
CA CYS A 126 0.21 3.52 7.57
C CYS A 126 -1.16 4.04 7.11
N MET A 127 -1.42 3.85 5.82
CA MET A 127 -2.64 4.23 5.13
C MET A 127 -3.13 3.05 4.30
N SER A 128 -4.40 2.73 4.41
CA SER A 128 -5.08 1.78 3.53
C SER A 128 -5.94 2.54 2.52
N PHE A 129 -6.02 2.06 1.29
CA PHE A 129 -6.77 2.71 0.22
C PHE A 129 -7.95 1.85 -0.19
N VAL A 130 -9.18 2.37 -0.03
CA VAL A 130 -10.41 1.63 -0.33
C VAL A 130 -10.97 2.07 -1.67
N TRP A 131 -11.15 1.13 -2.57
CA TRP A 131 -11.80 1.33 -3.86
C TRP A 131 -13.22 0.76 -3.81
N HIS A 132 -14.18 1.59 -3.43
CA HIS A 132 -15.56 1.17 -3.19
C HIS A 132 -16.25 0.63 -4.45
N ASP A 133 -16.05 1.28 -5.60
CA ASP A 133 -16.69 0.86 -6.85
C ASP A 133 -16.21 -0.52 -7.35
N TYR A 134 -15.03 -0.93 -6.92
CA TYR A 134 -14.45 -2.25 -7.24
C TYR A 134 -14.67 -3.28 -6.15
N GLY A 135 -14.94 -2.83 -4.93
CA GLY A 135 -15.03 -3.70 -3.75
C GLY A 135 -13.66 -4.23 -3.33
N ALA A 136 -12.67 -3.34 -3.22
CA ALA A 136 -11.31 -3.71 -2.87
C ALA A 136 -10.69 -2.75 -1.86
N VAL A 137 -9.68 -3.24 -1.10
CA VAL A 137 -8.85 -2.44 -0.21
C VAL A 137 -7.37 -2.84 -0.36
N PHE A 138 -6.51 -1.85 -0.55
CA PHE A 138 -5.05 -1.98 -0.57
C PHE A 138 -4.53 -1.65 0.82
N THR A 139 -4.04 -2.65 1.53
CA THR A 139 -3.83 -2.57 2.98
C THR A 139 -2.39 -2.32 3.39
N GLY A 140 -1.45 -2.35 2.42
CA GLY A 140 -0.03 -2.36 2.75
C GLY A 140 0.26 -3.44 3.78
N ASP A 141 1.01 -3.09 4.81
CA ASP A 141 1.37 -4.01 5.89
C ASP A 141 0.43 -3.93 7.11
N THR A 142 -0.64 -3.14 7.02
CA THR A 142 -1.66 -3.15 8.09
C THR A 142 -2.32 -4.52 8.20
N LEU A 143 -2.77 -5.08 7.07
CA LEU A 143 -3.40 -6.40 7.00
C LEU A 143 -2.78 -7.21 5.86
N LEU A 144 -2.22 -8.37 6.18
CA LEU A 144 -1.69 -9.34 5.23
C LEU A 144 -2.61 -10.58 5.17
N ILE A 145 -2.46 -11.38 4.12
CA ILE A 145 -3.20 -12.66 4.02
C ILE A 145 -2.76 -13.56 5.16
N ARG A 146 -3.69 -13.91 6.05
CA ARG A 146 -3.43 -14.71 7.26
C ARG A 146 -2.37 -14.12 8.19
N GLY A 147 -2.20 -12.79 8.15
CA GLY A 147 -1.20 -12.10 8.97
C GLY A 147 -1.46 -10.61 9.08
N CYS A 148 -0.47 -9.93 9.61
CA CYS A 148 -0.37 -8.48 9.66
C CYS A 148 1.10 -8.08 9.75
N GLY A 149 1.42 -6.82 9.47
CA GLY A 149 2.76 -6.27 9.60
C GLY A 149 3.28 -6.36 11.05
N ARG A 150 4.60 -6.37 11.18
CA ARG A 150 5.28 -6.29 12.47
C ARG A 150 5.08 -4.93 13.12
N THR A 151 5.25 -4.86 14.43
CA THR A 151 4.98 -3.63 15.21
C THR A 151 6.12 -3.22 16.13
N ASP A 152 7.28 -3.83 15.96
CA ASP A 152 8.46 -3.66 16.82
C ASP A 152 9.49 -2.65 16.26
N PHE A 153 9.19 -2.03 15.10
CA PHE A 153 9.99 -0.97 14.45
C PHE A 153 9.13 0.24 14.09
N GLN A 154 9.77 1.33 13.65
CA GLN A 154 9.14 2.52 13.06
C GLN A 154 7.95 3.06 13.89
N GLN A 155 8.09 3.07 15.22
CA GLN A 155 7.05 3.51 16.15
C GLN A 155 5.78 2.65 16.09
N GLY A 156 5.92 1.38 15.72
CA GLY A 156 4.83 0.43 15.66
C GLY A 156 4.19 0.16 17.03
N SER A 157 2.94 -0.30 17.01
CA SER A 157 2.16 -0.62 18.20
C SER A 157 1.14 -1.70 17.85
N SER A 158 1.26 -2.87 18.48
CA SER A 158 0.31 -3.97 18.26
C SER A 158 -1.10 -3.58 18.67
N ASP A 159 -1.24 -2.85 19.74
CA ASP A 159 -2.51 -2.35 20.24
C ASP A 159 -3.21 -1.43 19.23
N THR A 160 -2.45 -0.48 18.68
CA THR A 160 -2.94 0.43 17.65
C THR A 160 -3.26 -0.32 16.36
N LEU A 161 -2.43 -1.29 15.96
CA LEU A 161 -2.66 -2.10 14.77
C LEU A 161 -3.96 -2.91 14.86
N TYR A 162 -4.18 -3.58 16.00
CA TYR A 162 -5.43 -4.30 16.24
C TYR A 162 -6.65 -3.38 16.11
N THR A 163 -6.59 -2.23 16.79
CA THR A 163 -7.67 -1.23 16.74
C THR A 163 -7.92 -0.75 15.31
N SER A 164 -6.86 -0.42 14.57
CA SER A 164 -6.96 0.02 13.17
C SER A 164 -7.66 -1.02 12.30
N ILE A 165 -7.26 -2.29 12.40
CA ILE A 165 -7.86 -3.37 11.60
C ILE A 165 -9.34 -3.56 11.96
N GLN A 166 -9.66 -3.64 13.24
CA GLN A 166 -11.04 -3.89 13.70
C GLN A 166 -11.99 -2.73 13.33
N THR A 167 -11.52 -1.47 13.47
CA THR A 167 -12.40 -0.30 13.32
C THR A 167 -12.37 0.33 11.94
N LYS A 168 -11.33 0.08 11.13
CA LYS A 168 -11.16 0.69 9.81
C LYS A 168 -11.29 -0.30 8.65
N LEU A 169 -10.86 -1.55 8.84
CA LEU A 169 -10.85 -2.56 7.77
C LEU A 169 -11.98 -3.58 7.93
N PHE A 170 -12.15 -4.15 9.11
CA PHE A 170 -13.15 -5.18 9.33
C PHE A 170 -14.60 -4.67 9.38
N ILE A 171 -14.81 -3.36 9.32
CA ILE A 171 -16.12 -2.75 9.10
C ILE A 171 -16.51 -2.67 7.60
N LEU A 172 -15.55 -2.94 6.68
CA LEU A 172 -15.84 -3.03 5.25
C LEU A 172 -16.75 -4.24 4.97
N PRO A 173 -17.52 -4.21 3.87
CA PRO A 173 -18.32 -5.36 3.45
C PRO A 173 -17.48 -6.64 3.31
N ASP A 174 -18.00 -7.75 3.74
CA ASP A 174 -17.30 -9.04 3.79
C ASP A 174 -16.72 -9.51 2.45
N TYR A 175 -17.37 -9.14 1.35
CA TYR A 175 -16.95 -9.48 -0.01
C TYR A 175 -15.82 -8.62 -0.56
N TYR A 176 -15.38 -7.55 0.13
CA TYR A 176 -14.27 -6.73 -0.35
C TYR A 176 -12.98 -7.55 -0.38
N LEU A 177 -12.28 -7.45 -1.50
CA LEU A 177 -10.97 -8.09 -1.68
C LEU A 177 -9.89 -7.30 -0.96
N VAL A 178 -9.05 -8.02 -0.25
CA VAL A 178 -7.88 -7.50 0.46
C VAL A 178 -6.65 -7.71 -0.42
N TYR A 179 -5.99 -6.63 -0.80
CA TYR A 179 -4.74 -6.59 -1.55
C TYR A 179 -3.62 -6.10 -0.63
N PRO A 180 -2.76 -7.00 -0.12
CA PRO A 180 -1.73 -6.68 0.87
C PRO A 180 -0.48 -6.05 0.24
N GLY A 181 0.43 -5.50 1.09
CA GLY A 181 1.76 -5.07 0.65
C GLY A 181 2.66 -6.23 0.27
N HIS A 182 2.54 -7.36 0.99
CA HIS A 182 3.38 -8.55 0.81
C HIS A 182 2.60 -9.84 0.84
N ASP A 183 3.12 -10.86 0.15
CA ASP A 183 2.82 -12.27 0.43
C ASP A 183 4.04 -13.14 0.13
N TYR A 184 4.40 -13.99 1.09
CA TYR A 184 5.58 -14.87 1.02
C TYR A 184 5.23 -16.29 0.55
N THR A 185 3.95 -16.56 0.24
CA THR A 185 3.43 -17.88 -0.09
C THR A 185 2.86 -17.98 -1.51
N GLY A 186 2.79 -16.83 -2.23
CA GLY A 186 2.29 -16.76 -3.61
C GLY A 186 0.78 -16.52 -3.71
N GLN A 187 0.11 -16.17 -2.60
CA GLN A 187 -1.29 -15.75 -2.62
C GLN A 187 -1.40 -14.29 -3.06
N THR A 188 -2.37 -13.99 -3.91
CA THR A 188 -2.50 -12.67 -4.53
C THR A 188 -3.47 -11.74 -3.84
N CYS A 189 -4.52 -12.28 -3.24
CA CYS A 189 -5.52 -11.54 -2.47
C CYS A 189 -6.28 -12.49 -1.54
N SER A 190 -6.97 -11.91 -0.57
CA SER A 190 -8.00 -12.58 0.23
C SER A 190 -9.27 -11.73 0.26
N SER A 191 -10.16 -11.93 1.21
CA SER A 191 -11.32 -11.07 1.44
C SER A 191 -11.43 -10.66 2.90
N ILE A 192 -12.23 -9.62 3.15
CA ILE A 192 -12.52 -9.18 4.53
C ILE A 192 -13.12 -10.33 5.34
N LEU A 193 -14.04 -11.11 4.76
CA LEU A 193 -14.62 -12.28 5.43
C LEU A 193 -13.56 -13.34 5.75
N GLU A 194 -12.68 -13.63 4.80
CA GLU A 194 -11.62 -14.60 5.02
C GLU A 194 -10.70 -14.21 6.19
N GLU A 195 -10.27 -12.93 6.23
CA GLU A 195 -9.38 -12.47 7.29
C GLU A 195 -10.08 -12.39 8.64
N LYS A 196 -11.36 -12.00 8.70
CA LYS A 196 -12.17 -12.08 9.92
C LYS A 196 -12.29 -13.51 10.44
N THR A 197 -12.35 -14.50 9.55
CA THR A 197 -12.66 -15.88 9.91
C THR A 197 -11.41 -16.74 10.15
N HIS A 198 -10.37 -16.52 9.37
CA HIS A 198 -9.22 -17.43 9.27
C HIS A 198 -7.87 -16.80 9.60
N ASN A 199 -7.79 -15.50 9.85
CA ASN A 199 -6.51 -14.90 10.23
C ASN A 199 -6.11 -15.37 11.63
N PRO A 200 -4.97 -16.08 11.77
CA PRO A 200 -4.61 -16.74 13.03
C PRO A 200 -4.32 -15.78 14.18
N ARG A 201 -4.09 -14.50 13.86
CA ARG A 201 -3.81 -13.46 14.85
C ARG A 201 -5.05 -12.61 15.16
N LEU A 202 -5.79 -12.22 14.11
CA LEU A 202 -6.87 -11.24 14.21
C LEU A 202 -8.24 -11.83 14.62
N THR A 203 -8.35 -13.17 14.63
CA THR A 203 -9.48 -13.91 15.23
C THR A 203 -9.38 -14.02 16.75
N LYS A 204 -8.29 -13.56 17.34
CA LYS A 204 -8.03 -13.60 18.79
C LYS A 204 -8.54 -12.33 19.47
N SER A 205 -8.63 -12.38 20.81
CA SER A 205 -8.87 -11.17 21.60
C SER A 205 -7.71 -10.17 21.41
N ARG A 206 -7.96 -8.92 21.79
CA ARG A 206 -6.93 -7.87 21.73
C ARG A 206 -5.71 -8.22 22.57
N GLU A 207 -5.91 -8.74 23.75
CA GLU A 207 -4.85 -9.15 24.70
C GLU A 207 -4.02 -10.30 24.11
N GLU A 208 -4.67 -11.34 23.59
CA GLU A 208 -4.00 -12.45 22.93
C GLU A 208 -3.23 -12.00 21.69
N PHE A 209 -3.81 -11.10 20.89
CA PHE A 209 -3.12 -10.53 19.74
C PHE A 209 -1.82 -9.80 20.13
N ILE A 210 -1.88 -8.93 21.15
CA ILE A 210 -0.71 -8.21 21.65
C ILE A 210 0.37 -9.19 22.15
N GLU A 211 -0.03 -10.24 22.85
CA GLU A 211 0.90 -11.28 23.30
C GLU A 211 1.52 -12.06 22.15
N ILE A 212 0.74 -12.44 21.13
CA ILE A 212 1.26 -13.08 19.92
C ILE A 212 2.29 -12.17 19.24
N MET A 213 1.97 -10.89 19.05
CA MET A 213 2.85 -9.94 18.37
C MET A 213 4.16 -9.72 19.13
N ALA A 214 4.12 -9.65 20.46
CA ALA A 214 5.30 -9.54 21.31
C ALA A 214 6.23 -10.76 21.25
N ASN A 215 5.68 -11.93 20.91
CA ASN A 215 6.39 -13.20 20.88
C ASN A 215 6.83 -13.66 19.49
N LEU A 216 6.64 -12.85 18.42
CA LEU A 216 6.97 -13.25 17.05
C LEU A 216 8.46 -13.53 16.82
N LYS A 217 9.37 -12.95 17.63
CA LYS A 217 10.84 -13.12 17.54
C LYS A 217 11.39 -13.02 16.11
N LEU A 218 10.91 -12.02 15.38
CA LEU A 218 11.32 -11.80 13.99
C LEU A 218 12.77 -11.27 13.94
N SER A 219 13.51 -11.68 12.93
CA SER A 219 14.87 -11.16 12.69
C SER A 219 14.83 -9.66 12.36
N TYR A 220 15.97 -8.99 12.56
CA TYR A 220 16.14 -7.58 12.15
C TYR A 220 15.84 -7.44 10.64
N PRO A 221 15.08 -6.42 10.21
CA PRO A 221 14.75 -6.24 8.80
C PRO A 221 16.01 -5.96 7.98
N LYS A 222 16.32 -6.82 7.01
CA LYS A 222 17.60 -6.82 6.28
C LYS A 222 17.93 -5.51 5.56
N GLN A 223 16.92 -4.79 5.09
CA GLN A 223 17.10 -3.60 4.27
C GLN A 223 16.81 -2.28 5.01
N ILE A 224 16.38 -2.31 6.28
CA ILE A 224 15.88 -1.13 6.98
C ILE A 224 16.92 0.01 7.03
N ASP A 225 18.19 -0.31 7.25
CA ASP A 225 19.26 0.68 7.38
C ASP A 225 19.55 1.41 6.05
N LYS A 226 19.22 0.78 4.92
CA LYS A 226 19.34 1.33 3.57
C LYS A 226 18.02 1.95 3.09
N ALA A 227 16.93 1.22 3.24
CA ALA A 227 15.63 1.59 2.68
C ALA A 227 15.01 2.78 3.42
N LEU A 228 15.02 2.77 4.76
CA LEU A 228 14.36 3.80 5.54
C LEU A 228 14.90 5.22 5.27
N PRO A 229 16.22 5.49 5.31
CA PRO A 229 16.74 6.81 4.98
C PRO A 229 16.40 7.28 3.55
N ALA A 230 16.46 6.36 2.56
CA ALA A 230 16.10 6.66 1.19
C ALA A 230 14.60 6.98 1.05
N ASN A 231 13.74 6.21 1.69
CA ASN A 231 12.29 6.37 1.61
C ASN A 231 11.79 7.64 2.34
N LEU A 232 12.51 8.10 3.36
CA LEU A 232 12.23 9.39 3.99
C LEU A 232 12.41 10.58 3.03
N VAL A 233 13.12 10.41 1.92
CA VAL A 233 13.30 11.42 0.87
C VAL A 233 12.75 10.96 -0.49
N CYS A 234 11.66 10.18 -0.48
CA CYS A 234 10.93 9.72 -1.67
C CYS A 234 11.72 8.69 -2.53
N GLY A 235 12.62 7.92 -1.92
CA GLY A 235 13.45 6.95 -2.65
C GLY A 235 14.55 7.59 -3.53
N LEU A 236 14.73 8.90 -3.46
CA LEU A 236 15.82 9.60 -4.13
C LEU A 236 17.11 9.30 -3.37
N GLN A 237 17.96 8.50 -3.98
CA GLN A 237 19.36 8.45 -3.58
C GLN A 237 20.00 9.68 -4.20
N GLY A 238 20.53 10.58 -3.36
CA GLY A 238 21.42 11.62 -3.88
C GLY A 238 22.54 10.94 -4.67
N ASP A 239 23.01 11.60 -5.71
CA ASP A 239 24.22 11.17 -6.42
C ASP A 239 25.31 10.91 -5.37
N ILE A 240 25.61 9.60 -5.17
CA ILE A 240 26.72 9.13 -4.34
C ILE A 240 27.98 9.20 -5.20
#